data_22ff7fd50bcca2bcfa1c19a07f30c75c
#
_entry.id   22ff7fd50bcca2bcfa1c19a07f30c75c
#
_cell.length_a   1.000
_cell.length_b   1.000
_cell.length_c   1.000
_cell.angle_alpha   90.00
_cell.angle_beta   90.00
_cell.angle_gamma   90.00
#
_symmetry.space_group_name_H-M   'P 1'
#
loop_
_entity.id
_entity.type
_entity.pdbx_description
1 polymer ?
#
loop_
_entity_poly.entity_id
_entity_poly.type
_entity_poly.pdbx_seq_one_letter_code
_entity_poly.pdbx_strand_id
1 'polypeptide(L)'
;EIRLSLVGSEMCIRDSFRFDETRLLLKDIQLKSGDKISLVKKKDDNVPYGIDFIELEQAPAPVAQGENSISIVDKGASANDDSDDTAALLAAVEEAKASGKSVYIPEGRFNFDKQVNIEADNLKISGAGVWHTQLHFTSDKRYGGGIVFGHNSNGIELSNLYMDSNLTSRYNEDAQYKAISGTLGKDSKIHDIWVQHFEVGMWIGDYDQTGNMKYTDGLVVENARIRNNLADGINFAQGTKNSTVKNSNIRGNGDDGLAIWSSISDGTNAAAEENNKFLNNTIESGWRAAGIGIFGGKGHEISGNLIKDVFAGAGIRVNTVFAGHNFNLNDSGIKIHDNTILRSGTTNDLYKLHRGAIDFQQVRGTIKNVDVYDNKLLNTLADPVITKNFEMGDNGNGEIRLSNNTIDNKATIVG
;
A
#
# COMPACT_ATOMS: atom_id res chain seq x y z
N GLU A 1 26.04 -19.03 12.49
CA GLU A 1 26.18 -17.58 12.74
C GLU A 1 25.45 -16.86 11.63
N ILE A 2 24.31 -16.27 11.93
CA ILE A 2 23.51 -15.53 10.95
C ILE A 2 24.09 -14.11 10.92
N ARG A 3 24.66 -13.72 9.81
CA ARG A 3 25.15 -12.35 9.61
C ARG A 3 24.12 -11.57 8.81
N LEU A 4 23.33 -10.74 9.47
CA LEU A 4 22.56 -9.69 8.81
C LEU A 4 23.49 -8.52 8.52
N SER A 5 23.73 -8.22 7.27
CA SER A 5 24.37 -7.00 6.85
C SER A 5 23.30 -5.92 6.71
N LEU A 6 23.09 -5.16 7.77
CA LEU A 6 22.36 -3.92 7.68
C LEU A 6 23.28 -2.90 6.99
N VAL A 7 23.05 -2.68 5.71
CA VAL A 7 23.67 -1.54 5.03
C VAL A 7 22.91 -0.33 5.54
N GLY A 8 23.56 0.47 6.38
CA GLY A 8 23.02 1.74 6.82
C GLY A 8 22.86 2.64 5.59
N SER A 9 21.64 2.72 5.05
CA SER A 9 21.29 3.84 4.21
C SER A 9 21.48 5.10 5.01
N GLU A 10 21.89 6.20 4.37
CA GLU A 10 22.07 7.51 4.98
C GLU A 10 20.76 7.98 5.64
N MET A 11 20.53 7.54 6.86
CA MET A 11 19.30 7.76 7.62
C MET A 11 19.20 9.15 8.24
N CYS A 12 19.99 10.11 7.82
CA CYS A 12 20.04 11.45 8.39
C CYS A 12 19.94 12.53 7.34
N ILE A 13 18.96 12.47 6.45
CA ILE A 13 18.64 13.63 5.62
C ILE A 13 17.36 14.29 6.14
N ARG A 14 17.59 15.21 6.96
CA ARG A 14 16.93 16.46 7.38
C ARG A 14 15.46 16.48 7.79
N ASP A 15 14.49 15.75 7.27
CA ASP A 15 13.10 16.10 7.56
C ASP A 15 12.12 14.94 7.79
N SER A 16 12.57 13.72 7.83
CA SER A 16 11.63 12.60 8.07
C SER A 16 12.30 11.43 8.78
N PHE A 17 11.85 11.17 9.97
CA PHE A 17 11.98 9.88 10.60
C PHE A 17 11.18 8.88 9.76
N ARG A 18 11.76 7.74 9.40
CA ARG A 18 11.07 6.63 8.77
C ARG A 18 11.47 5.32 9.42
N PHE A 19 10.57 4.39 9.41
CA PHE A 19 10.89 3.00 9.66
C PHE A 19 11.44 2.37 8.38
N ASP A 20 12.31 1.41 8.53
CA ASP A 20 12.82 0.64 7.41
C ASP A 20 12.97 -0.83 7.82
N GLU A 21 12.79 -1.72 6.88
CA GLU A 21 12.89 -3.17 7.10
C GLU A 21 13.80 -3.78 6.05
N THR A 22 14.72 -4.60 6.53
CA THR A 22 15.56 -5.43 5.67
C THR A 22 15.11 -6.87 5.78
N ARG A 23 14.94 -7.53 4.65
CA ARG A 23 14.58 -8.94 4.57
C ARG A 23 15.76 -9.79 4.12
N LEU A 24 15.81 -11.01 4.61
CA LEU A 24 16.82 -11.99 4.24
C LEU A 24 16.23 -13.40 4.21
N LEU A 25 16.38 -14.09 3.11
CA LEU A 25 16.08 -15.53 3.04
C LEU A 25 17.31 -16.33 3.48
N LEU A 26 17.16 -17.05 4.58
CA LEU A 26 18.17 -17.97 5.08
C LEU A 26 17.85 -19.37 4.58
N LYS A 27 18.69 -19.90 3.68
CA LYS A 27 18.54 -21.25 3.16
C LYS A 27 19.25 -22.25 4.08
N ASP A 28 18.70 -23.45 4.20
CA ASP A 28 19.29 -24.59 4.91
C ASP A 28 19.57 -24.37 6.41
N ILE A 29 18.87 -23.43 7.04
CA ILE A 29 18.95 -23.18 8.48
C ILE A 29 17.73 -23.73 9.16
N GLN A 30 17.95 -24.63 10.13
CA GLN A 30 16.90 -25.13 11.02
C GLN A 30 17.08 -24.52 12.39
N LEU A 31 16.16 -23.64 12.77
CA LEU A 31 16.11 -23.06 14.11
C LEU A 31 15.34 -23.98 15.05
N LYS A 32 15.88 -24.14 16.27
CA LYS A 32 15.27 -24.92 17.34
C LYS A 32 15.00 -24.03 18.54
N SER A 33 14.06 -24.45 19.37
CA SER A 33 13.82 -23.78 20.66
C SER A 33 15.12 -23.72 21.47
N GLY A 34 15.48 -22.52 21.92
CA GLY A 34 16.71 -22.26 22.65
C GLY A 34 17.89 -21.78 21.81
N ASP A 35 17.79 -21.80 20.49
CA ASP A 35 18.80 -21.18 19.61
C ASP A 35 18.87 -19.68 19.84
N LYS A 36 20.07 -19.12 19.74
CA LYS A 36 20.30 -17.69 19.93
C LYS A 36 20.58 -17.04 18.59
N ILE A 37 19.85 -15.96 18.31
CA ILE A 37 20.10 -15.08 17.17
C ILE A 37 20.84 -13.86 17.71
N SER A 38 21.96 -13.53 17.06
CA SER A 38 22.78 -12.36 17.45
C SER A 38 22.94 -11.43 16.27
N LEU A 39 22.63 -10.17 16.47
CA LEU A 39 22.96 -9.10 15.56
C LEU A 39 24.30 -8.50 16.01
N VAL A 40 25.30 -8.55 15.15
CA VAL A 40 26.64 -8.11 15.49
C VAL A 40 27.02 -6.91 14.64
N LYS A 41 27.18 -5.75 15.30
CA LYS A 41 27.74 -4.55 14.68
C LYS A 41 29.24 -4.74 14.45
N LYS A 42 29.73 -4.48 13.25
CA LYS A 42 31.16 -4.52 12.97
C LYS A 42 31.86 -3.35 13.66
N LYS A 43 33.12 -3.56 14.05
CA LYS A 43 33.90 -2.56 14.79
C LYS A 43 34.16 -1.28 13.99
N ASP A 44 34.24 -1.39 12.68
CA ASP A 44 34.46 -0.31 11.71
C ASP A 44 33.17 0.34 11.19
N ASP A 45 32.01 -0.17 11.61
CA ASP A 45 30.72 0.42 11.29
C ASP A 45 30.42 1.58 12.26
N ASN A 46 30.53 2.80 11.76
CA ASN A 46 30.32 4.01 12.54
C ASN A 46 28.90 4.59 12.43
N VAL A 47 28.00 3.95 11.66
CA VAL A 47 26.63 4.43 11.50
C VAL A 47 25.79 4.05 12.72
N PRO A 48 25.14 5.00 13.40
CA PRO A 48 24.20 4.67 14.47
C PRO A 48 22.92 4.08 13.88
N TYR A 49 22.45 3.00 14.46
CA TYR A 49 21.14 2.42 14.14
C TYR A 49 20.50 1.82 15.40
N GLY A 50 19.19 1.87 15.45
CA GLY A 50 18.37 1.16 16.42
C GLY A 50 17.68 -0.01 15.76
N ILE A 51 17.47 -1.08 16.49
CA ILE A 51 16.72 -2.24 16.04
C ILE A 51 15.52 -2.35 16.94
N ASP A 52 14.34 -2.30 16.36
CA ASP A 52 13.09 -2.39 17.10
C ASP A 52 12.67 -3.85 17.29
N PHE A 53 12.66 -4.63 16.22
CA PHE A 53 12.30 -6.04 16.28
C PHE A 53 13.02 -6.89 15.22
N ILE A 54 12.97 -8.19 15.43
CA ILE A 54 13.36 -9.22 14.46
C ILE A 54 12.15 -10.13 14.29
N GLU A 55 11.68 -10.25 13.06
CA GLU A 55 10.61 -11.16 12.70
C GLU A 55 11.19 -12.38 11.97
N LEU A 56 10.81 -13.55 12.42
CA LEU A 56 11.24 -14.83 11.83
C LEU A 56 10.01 -15.59 11.38
N GLU A 57 10.02 -16.01 10.16
CA GLU A 57 8.97 -16.88 9.64
C GLU A 57 9.56 -18.03 8.81
N GLN A 58 8.81 -19.10 8.69
CA GLN A 58 9.14 -20.17 7.80
C GLN A 58 8.76 -19.75 6.36
N ALA A 59 9.75 -19.60 5.49
CA ALA A 59 9.48 -19.35 4.08
C ALA A 59 8.80 -20.59 3.47
N PRO A 60 7.66 -20.41 2.77
CA PRO A 60 7.06 -21.50 2.01
C PRO A 60 8.02 -22.03 0.94
N ALA A 61 7.80 -23.25 0.48
CA ALA A 61 8.52 -23.76 -0.69
C ALA A 61 8.23 -22.87 -1.93
N PRO A 62 9.19 -22.73 -2.85
CA PRO A 62 8.96 -21.95 -4.06
C PRO A 62 7.83 -22.55 -4.90
N VAL A 63 7.03 -21.69 -5.46
CA VAL A 63 5.99 -22.06 -6.43
C VAL A 63 6.65 -22.49 -7.73
N ALA A 64 6.38 -23.69 -8.20
CA ALA A 64 6.95 -24.20 -9.43
C ALA A 64 6.32 -23.54 -10.67
N GLN A 65 7.08 -23.49 -11.75
CA GLN A 65 6.56 -23.06 -13.05
C GLN A 65 5.42 -23.97 -13.52
N GLY A 66 4.29 -23.36 -13.87
CA GLY A 66 3.15 -24.08 -14.45
C GLY A 66 3.43 -24.55 -15.89
N GLU A 67 2.87 -25.69 -16.28
CA GLU A 67 3.08 -26.25 -17.65
C GLU A 67 2.66 -25.28 -18.77
N ASN A 68 1.64 -24.46 -18.53
CA ASN A 68 1.13 -23.49 -19.50
C ASN A 68 1.65 -22.07 -19.20
N SER A 69 2.96 -21.94 -18.99
CA SER A 69 3.60 -20.66 -18.72
C SER A 69 4.89 -20.45 -19.52
N ILE A 70 5.25 -19.19 -19.68
CA ILE A 70 6.47 -18.72 -20.34
C ILE A 70 7.38 -18.17 -19.24
N SER A 71 8.58 -18.74 -19.10
CA SER A 71 9.56 -18.18 -18.19
C SER A 71 10.26 -16.97 -18.81
N ILE A 72 10.48 -15.92 -18.01
CA ILE A 72 11.27 -14.77 -18.48
C ILE A 72 12.73 -15.14 -18.81
N VAL A 73 13.25 -16.20 -18.19
CA VAL A 73 14.60 -16.72 -18.49
C VAL A 73 14.67 -17.28 -19.91
N ASP A 74 13.60 -17.88 -20.42
CA ASP A 74 13.51 -18.34 -21.82
C ASP A 74 13.52 -17.15 -22.82
N LYS A 75 13.35 -15.92 -22.33
CA LYS A 75 13.41 -14.67 -23.08
C LYS A 75 14.72 -13.90 -22.86
N GLY A 76 15.66 -14.48 -22.14
CA GLY A 76 16.98 -13.90 -21.91
C GLY A 76 17.16 -13.16 -20.59
N ALA A 77 16.20 -13.25 -19.67
CA ALA A 77 16.41 -12.74 -18.31
C ALA A 77 17.47 -13.57 -17.58
N SER A 78 18.24 -12.92 -16.73
CA SER A 78 19.33 -13.53 -15.97
C SER A 78 19.25 -13.16 -14.50
N ALA A 79 19.01 -14.15 -13.67
CA ALA A 79 18.84 -13.93 -12.24
C ALA A 79 20.16 -13.63 -11.53
N ASN A 80 20.11 -12.74 -10.53
CA ASN A 80 21.21 -12.45 -9.60
C ASN A 80 22.45 -11.84 -10.24
N ASP A 81 22.28 -11.14 -11.35
CA ASP A 81 23.33 -10.30 -11.95
C ASP A 81 22.89 -8.82 -11.99
N ASP A 82 23.63 -7.98 -12.69
CA ASP A 82 23.35 -6.55 -12.78
C ASP A 82 22.71 -6.16 -14.14
N SER A 83 22.32 -7.13 -14.97
CA SER A 83 21.68 -6.86 -16.26
C SER A 83 20.24 -6.37 -16.12
N ASP A 84 19.76 -5.61 -17.10
CA ASP A 84 18.36 -5.17 -17.20
C ASP A 84 17.49 -6.26 -17.83
N ASP A 85 16.54 -6.77 -17.08
CA ASP A 85 15.61 -7.83 -17.50
C ASP A 85 14.30 -7.30 -18.11
N THR A 86 14.17 -5.99 -18.27
CA THR A 86 12.92 -5.37 -18.77
C THR A 86 12.48 -5.90 -20.12
N ALA A 87 13.43 -6.03 -21.06
CA ALA A 87 13.12 -6.54 -22.39
C ALA A 87 12.66 -8.01 -22.36
N ALA A 88 13.26 -8.84 -21.51
CA ALA A 88 12.89 -10.24 -21.36
C ALA A 88 11.50 -10.42 -20.76
N LEU A 89 11.16 -9.64 -19.73
CA LEU A 89 9.80 -9.64 -19.15
C LEU A 89 8.77 -9.20 -20.20
N LEU A 90 9.00 -8.12 -20.92
CA LEU A 90 8.08 -7.63 -21.95
C LEU A 90 7.93 -8.64 -23.11
N ALA A 91 9.00 -9.32 -23.52
CA ALA A 91 8.93 -10.35 -24.54
C ALA A 91 8.09 -11.57 -24.08
N ALA A 92 8.23 -11.96 -22.81
CA ALA A 92 7.38 -13.00 -22.23
C ALA A 92 5.91 -12.60 -22.16
N VAL A 93 5.63 -11.35 -21.79
CA VAL A 93 4.27 -10.77 -21.78
C VAL A 93 3.65 -10.79 -23.18
N GLU A 94 4.37 -10.34 -24.21
CA GLU A 94 3.84 -10.32 -25.58
C GLU A 94 3.55 -11.75 -26.11
N GLU A 95 4.43 -12.72 -25.82
CA GLU A 95 4.13 -14.11 -26.18
C GLU A 95 2.95 -14.68 -25.38
N ALA A 96 2.83 -14.33 -24.10
CA ALA A 96 1.70 -14.75 -23.27
C ALA A 96 0.37 -14.22 -23.82
N LYS A 97 0.33 -12.94 -24.20
CA LYS A 97 -0.83 -12.32 -24.87
C LYS A 97 -1.21 -13.04 -26.16
N ALA A 98 -0.23 -13.42 -26.97
CA ALA A 98 -0.46 -14.08 -28.25
C ALA A 98 -0.90 -15.55 -28.10
N SER A 99 -0.46 -16.24 -27.05
CA SER A 99 -0.65 -17.69 -26.88
C SER A 99 -1.70 -18.05 -25.81
N GLY A 100 -2.18 -17.09 -25.01
CA GLY A 100 -3.05 -17.34 -23.86
C GLY A 100 -2.34 -18.04 -22.68
N LYS A 101 -1.01 -18.04 -22.65
CA LYS A 101 -0.22 -18.58 -21.56
C LYS A 101 -0.03 -17.55 -20.45
N SER A 102 0.42 -18.01 -19.28
CA SER A 102 0.88 -17.14 -18.20
C SER A 102 2.36 -16.81 -18.32
N VAL A 103 2.80 -15.75 -17.63
CA VAL A 103 4.23 -15.43 -17.45
C VAL A 103 4.68 -15.96 -16.09
N TYR A 104 5.84 -16.61 -16.07
CA TYR A 104 6.49 -17.08 -14.86
C TYR A 104 7.84 -16.40 -14.64
N ILE A 105 8.07 -15.94 -13.42
CA ILE A 105 9.34 -15.33 -13.00
C ILE A 105 9.95 -16.26 -11.95
N PRO A 106 11.04 -16.98 -12.28
CA PRO A 106 11.61 -17.98 -11.39
C PRO A 106 12.28 -17.38 -10.15
N GLU A 107 12.90 -18.26 -9.34
CA GLU A 107 13.70 -17.81 -8.19
C GLU A 107 14.87 -16.95 -8.64
N GLY A 108 15.12 -15.88 -7.90
CA GLY A 108 16.23 -14.96 -8.09
C GLY A 108 15.82 -13.50 -8.02
N ARG A 109 16.82 -12.64 -8.08
CA ARG A 109 16.65 -11.19 -8.22
C ARG A 109 16.82 -10.84 -9.70
N PHE A 110 15.82 -10.14 -10.23
CA PHE A 110 15.82 -9.61 -11.59
C PHE A 110 15.81 -8.10 -11.52
N ASN A 111 16.65 -7.42 -12.31
CA ASN A 111 16.79 -5.98 -12.29
C ASN A 111 16.02 -5.31 -13.41
N PHE A 112 15.44 -4.16 -13.09
CA PHE A 112 14.68 -3.32 -14.04
C PHE A 112 15.18 -1.90 -13.94
N ASP A 113 15.74 -1.36 -15.01
CA ASP A 113 16.31 -0.01 -15.06
C ASP A 113 15.33 1.05 -15.54
N LYS A 114 14.10 0.64 -15.89
CA LYS A 114 13.01 1.49 -16.39
C LYS A 114 11.63 0.96 -16.02
N GLN A 115 10.64 1.76 -16.30
CA GLN A 115 9.24 1.41 -16.12
C GLN A 115 8.82 0.26 -17.04
N VAL A 116 8.09 -0.70 -16.50
CA VAL A 116 7.50 -1.83 -17.22
C VAL A 116 6.06 -1.49 -17.56
N ASN A 117 5.78 -1.18 -18.82
CA ASN A 117 4.43 -0.84 -19.28
C ASN A 117 3.77 -2.08 -19.88
N ILE A 118 2.61 -2.47 -19.33
CA ILE A 118 1.84 -3.64 -19.74
C ILE A 118 0.42 -3.21 -20.08
N GLU A 119 -0.06 -3.58 -21.25
CA GLU A 119 -1.48 -3.48 -21.60
C GLU A 119 -1.94 -4.84 -22.12
N ALA A 120 -2.84 -5.48 -21.38
CA ALA A 120 -3.24 -6.84 -21.67
C ALA A 120 -4.62 -7.19 -21.09
N ASP A 121 -5.29 -8.17 -21.70
CA ASP A 121 -6.47 -8.82 -21.17
C ASP A 121 -6.13 -10.22 -20.66
N ASN A 122 -6.64 -10.58 -19.49
CA ASN A 122 -6.54 -11.91 -18.89
C ASN A 122 -5.09 -12.41 -18.73
N LEU A 123 -4.15 -11.50 -18.51
CA LEU A 123 -2.75 -11.83 -18.32
C LEU A 123 -2.47 -12.24 -16.87
N LYS A 124 -1.80 -13.39 -16.70
CA LYS A 124 -1.31 -13.84 -15.43
C LYS A 124 0.21 -13.76 -15.36
N ILE A 125 0.72 -13.12 -14.33
CA ILE A 125 2.15 -13.03 -14.01
C ILE A 125 2.36 -13.57 -12.60
N SER A 126 3.17 -14.61 -12.46
CA SER A 126 3.45 -15.20 -11.15
C SER A 126 4.95 -15.42 -10.95
N GLY A 127 5.42 -15.08 -9.75
CA GLY A 127 6.75 -15.45 -9.29
C GLY A 127 6.79 -16.81 -8.58
N ALA A 128 7.97 -17.18 -8.10
CA ALA A 128 8.18 -18.37 -7.27
C ALA A 128 7.81 -18.14 -5.78
N GLY A 129 7.35 -16.97 -5.41
CA GLY A 129 6.96 -16.63 -4.05
C GLY A 129 7.65 -15.37 -3.53
N VAL A 130 7.05 -14.72 -2.53
CA VAL A 130 7.56 -13.45 -1.96
C VAL A 130 8.97 -13.55 -1.37
N TRP A 131 9.43 -14.73 -1.02
CA TRP A 131 10.79 -14.98 -0.53
C TRP A 131 11.76 -15.37 -1.64
N HIS A 132 11.28 -15.80 -2.79
CA HIS A 132 12.07 -16.46 -3.83
C HIS A 132 12.27 -15.59 -5.07
N THR A 133 11.26 -14.86 -5.51
CA THR A 133 11.33 -13.97 -6.68
C THR A 133 11.40 -12.52 -6.26
N GLN A 134 12.42 -11.80 -6.71
CA GLN A 134 12.57 -10.36 -6.47
C GLN A 134 12.64 -9.60 -7.80
N LEU A 135 11.77 -8.63 -7.97
CA LEU A 135 11.84 -7.60 -9.01
C LEU A 135 12.44 -6.35 -8.39
N HIS A 136 13.67 -6.02 -8.77
CA HIS A 136 14.40 -4.90 -8.22
C HIS A 136 14.52 -3.75 -9.22
N PHE A 137 13.93 -2.61 -8.90
CA PHE A 137 13.96 -1.41 -9.75
C PHE A 137 15.13 -0.52 -9.38
N THR A 138 16.08 -0.36 -10.30
CA THR A 138 17.37 0.27 -10.04
C THR A 138 17.37 1.76 -10.29
N SER A 139 16.41 2.30 -11.07
CA SER A 139 16.35 3.70 -11.45
C SER A 139 16.12 4.62 -10.25
N ASP A 140 16.80 5.75 -10.24
CA ASP A 140 16.59 6.88 -9.32
C ASP A 140 15.87 8.07 -10.00
N LYS A 141 15.25 7.83 -11.17
CA LYS A 141 14.61 8.87 -11.98
C LYS A 141 13.09 8.79 -11.89
N ARG A 142 12.45 9.93 -12.05
CA ARG A 142 10.99 10.03 -12.14
C ARG A 142 10.46 9.14 -13.27
N TYR A 143 9.41 8.38 -12.98
CA TYR A 143 8.84 7.36 -13.88
C TYR A 143 9.85 6.31 -14.36
N GLY A 144 10.95 6.14 -13.62
CA GLY A 144 12.02 5.23 -14.00
C GLY A 144 11.83 3.79 -13.53
N GLY A 145 10.70 3.44 -12.93
CA GLY A 145 10.49 2.08 -12.44
C GLY A 145 9.03 1.72 -12.20
N GLY A 146 8.81 0.54 -11.63
CA GLY A 146 7.50 -0.03 -11.37
C GLY A 146 6.81 -0.65 -12.58
N ILE A 147 5.68 -1.29 -12.33
CA ILE A 147 4.81 -1.87 -13.34
C ILE A 147 3.61 -0.94 -13.53
N VAL A 148 3.37 -0.50 -14.75
CA VAL A 148 2.23 0.34 -15.12
C VAL A 148 1.31 -0.45 -16.04
N PHE A 149 0.08 -0.65 -15.58
CA PHE A 149 -0.96 -1.26 -16.41
C PHE A 149 -1.67 -0.20 -17.24
N GLY A 150 -1.68 -0.42 -18.53
CA GLY A 150 -2.23 0.52 -19.50
C GLY A 150 -3.76 0.56 -19.46
N HIS A 151 -4.26 1.57 -20.11
CA HIS A 151 -5.65 2.01 -20.18
C HIS A 151 -6.68 0.92 -20.51
N ASN A 152 -6.33 -0.09 -21.31
CA ASN A 152 -7.24 -1.17 -21.71
C ASN A 152 -6.94 -2.50 -21.03
N SER A 153 -6.22 -2.51 -19.91
CA SER A 153 -5.94 -3.75 -19.18
C SER A 153 -7.19 -4.25 -18.44
N ASN A 154 -7.45 -5.56 -18.48
CA ASN A 154 -8.53 -6.23 -17.74
C ASN A 154 -8.10 -7.64 -17.32
N GLY A 155 -8.68 -8.19 -16.26
CA GLY A 155 -8.46 -9.57 -15.84
C GLY A 155 -6.99 -9.88 -15.53
N ILE A 156 -6.25 -8.91 -15.02
CA ILE A 156 -4.84 -9.07 -14.68
C ILE A 156 -4.72 -9.84 -13.36
N GLU A 157 -3.85 -10.85 -13.35
CA GLU A 157 -3.47 -11.53 -12.11
C GLU A 157 -1.95 -11.39 -11.89
N LEU A 158 -1.55 -10.74 -10.79
CA LEU A 158 -0.15 -10.58 -10.39
C LEU A 158 0.07 -11.20 -9.02
N SER A 159 1.02 -12.13 -8.89
CA SER A 159 1.16 -12.89 -7.65
C SER A 159 2.56 -13.44 -7.37
N ASN A 160 2.77 -13.88 -6.12
CA ASN A 160 3.92 -14.68 -5.69
C ASN A 160 5.29 -14.03 -5.95
N LEU A 161 5.43 -12.74 -5.69
CA LEU A 161 6.68 -12.02 -5.91
C LEU A 161 6.91 -10.89 -4.92
N TYR A 162 8.15 -10.49 -4.82
CA TYR A 162 8.61 -9.33 -4.08
C TYR A 162 9.09 -8.25 -5.03
N MET A 163 8.71 -7.01 -4.76
CA MET A 163 9.15 -5.83 -5.51
C MET A 163 9.81 -4.83 -4.57
N ASP A 164 10.94 -4.30 -4.97
CA ASP A 164 11.60 -3.19 -4.27
C ASP A 164 12.31 -2.25 -5.25
N SER A 165 12.76 -1.12 -4.73
CA SER A 165 13.49 -0.13 -5.51
C SER A 165 14.63 0.53 -4.73
N ASN A 166 15.45 1.28 -5.45
CA ASN A 166 16.53 2.10 -4.87
C ASN A 166 16.07 3.48 -4.39
N LEU A 167 14.75 3.77 -4.37
CA LEU A 167 14.26 5.07 -3.91
C LEU A 167 14.49 5.24 -2.41
N THR A 168 15.07 6.36 -2.03
CA THR A 168 15.43 6.66 -0.64
C THR A 168 14.76 7.92 -0.08
N SER A 169 14.18 8.77 -0.92
CA SER A 169 13.61 10.05 -0.51
C SER A 169 12.33 10.38 -1.25
N ARG A 170 11.30 10.73 -0.50
CA ARG A 170 10.03 11.27 -1.01
C ARG A 170 10.19 12.65 -1.64
N TYR A 171 11.19 13.41 -1.22
CA TYR A 171 11.39 14.81 -1.61
C TYR A 171 12.30 14.97 -2.84
N ASN A 172 12.88 13.90 -3.32
CA ASN A 172 13.57 13.92 -4.60
C ASN A 172 12.53 13.77 -5.72
N GLU A 173 12.06 14.88 -6.26
CA GLU A 173 11.05 14.90 -7.32
C GLU A 173 11.48 14.16 -8.59
N ASP A 174 12.80 14.04 -8.82
CA ASP A 174 13.34 13.31 -9.96
C ASP A 174 13.33 11.78 -9.76
N ALA A 175 13.08 11.32 -8.53
CA ALA A 175 13.13 9.90 -8.16
C ALA A 175 11.78 9.41 -7.63
N GLN A 176 10.70 9.66 -8.38
CA GLN A 176 9.34 9.29 -7.97
C GLN A 176 8.71 8.30 -8.95
N TYR A 177 8.34 7.12 -8.46
CA TYR A 177 7.50 6.15 -9.17
C TYR A 177 6.86 5.14 -8.21
N LYS A 178 5.76 4.56 -8.65
CA LYS A 178 4.97 3.59 -7.90
C LYS A 178 5.41 2.17 -8.24
N ALA A 179 5.24 1.23 -7.31
CA ALA A 179 5.52 -0.17 -7.64
C ALA A 179 4.52 -0.71 -8.66
N ILE A 180 3.24 -0.48 -8.43
CA ILE A 180 2.15 -0.89 -9.31
C ILE A 180 1.22 0.31 -9.51
N SER A 181 0.92 0.64 -10.75
CA SER A 181 0.01 1.76 -11.05
C SER A 181 -0.76 1.56 -12.36
N GLY A 182 -1.71 2.46 -12.58
CA GLY A 182 -2.52 2.50 -13.80
C GLY A 182 -3.89 1.88 -13.62
N THR A 183 -4.47 1.40 -14.71
CA THR A 183 -5.81 0.86 -14.77
C THR A 183 -5.78 -0.66 -14.86
N LEU A 184 -6.44 -1.31 -13.91
CA LEU A 184 -6.53 -2.78 -13.88
C LEU A 184 -7.85 -3.31 -14.44
N GLY A 185 -8.71 -2.42 -14.97
CA GLY A 185 -9.96 -2.75 -15.62
C GLY A 185 -10.88 -3.61 -14.74
N LYS A 186 -11.48 -4.65 -15.33
CA LYS A 186 -12.41 -5.52 -14.62
C LYS A 186 -11.74 -6.76 -14.07
N ASP A 187 -12.21 -7.18 -12.89
CA ASP A 187 -11.98 -8.50 -12.30
C ASP A 187 -10.49 -8.90 -12.18
N SER A 188 -9.62 -7.90 -11.95
CA SER A 188 -8.21 -8.13 -11.73
C SER A 188 -7.91 -8.54 -10.29
N LYS A 189 -6.79 -9.23 -10.09
CA LYS A 189 -6.37 -9.73 -8.79
C LYS A 189 -4.86 -9.54 -8.58
N ILE A 190 -4.49 -8.99 -7.42
CA ILE A 190 -3.11 -8.88 -6.97
C ILE A 190 -3.02 -9.57 -5.61
N HIS A 191 -2.21 -10.62 -5.51
CA HIS A 191 -2.19 -11.38 -4.27
C HIS A 191 -0.84 -12.05 -3.98
N ASP A 192 -0.63 -12.37 -2.71
CA ASP A 192 0.61 -13.02 -2.27
C ASP A 192 1.85 -12.29 -2.77
N ILE A 193 1.88 -10.97 -2.56
CA ILE A 193 2.98 -10.10 -2.97
C ILE A 193 3.58 -9.35 -1.78
N TRP A 194 4.82 -8.93 -1.93
CA TRP A 194 5.48 -8.01 -1.01
C TRP A 194 6.06 -6.84 -1.79
N VAL A 195 5.68 -5.62 -1.40
CA VAL A 195 6.12 -4.38 -2.06
C VAL A 195 6.71 -3.44 -1.03
N GLN A 196 7.92 -2.91 -1.29
CA GLN A 196 8.53 -1.91 -0.41
C GLN A 196 9.50 -0.98 -1.15
N HIS A 197 9.83 0.14 -0.51
CA HIS A 197 10.81 1.13 -0.96
C HIS A 197 10.46 1.86 -2.26
N PHE A 198 9.20 1.91 -2.63
CA PHE A 198 8.72 2.80 -3.70
C PHE A 198 8.23 4.12 -3.14
N GLU A 199 7.94 5.09 -4.01
CA GLU A 199 7.20 6.27 -3.58
C GLU A 199 5.84 5.86 -3.03
N VAL A 200 5.06 5.10 -3.80
CA VAL A 200 3.79 4.49 -3.41
C VAL A 200 3.80 3.01 -3.74
N GLY A 201 3.25 2.18 -2.87
CA GLY A 201 3.13 0.76 -3.14
C GLY A 201 2.21 0.49 -4.33
N MET A 202 0.96 0.94 -4.27
CA MET A 202 0.01 0.83 -5.38
C MET A 202 -0.78 2.13 -5.53
N TRP A 203 -0.82 2.66 -6.77
CA TRP A 203 -1.66 3.79 -7.13
C TRP A 203 -2.56 3.40 -8.29
N ILE A 204 -3.82 3.09 -7.99
CA ILE A 204 -4.76 2.53 -8.94
C ILE A 204 -5.69 3.62 -9.45
N GLY A 205 -5.54 3.96 -10.73
CA GLY A 205 -6.33 5.00 -11.38
C GLY A 205 -5.81 5.31 -12.76
N ASP A 206 -6.71 5.77 -13.63
CA ASP A 206 -6.42 6.24 -14.97
C ASP A 206 -6.24 7.77 -14.96
N TYR A 207 -5.20 8.25 -15.58
CA TYR A 207 -4.91 9.69 -15.70
C TYR A 207 -5.05 10.20 -17.14
N ASP A 208 -5.85 9.50 -17.96
CA ASP A 208 -6.15 9.97 -19.32
C ASP A 208 -6.91 11.31 -19.31
N GLN A 209 -6.29 12.34 -19.85
CA GLN A 209 -6.86 13.68 -19.95
C GLN A 209 -7.63 13.91 -21.25
N THR A 210 -7.71 12.91 -22.13
CA THR A 210 -8.44 13.02 -23.41
C THR A 210 -9.96 12.85 -23.25
N GLY A 211 -10.42 12.48 -22.05
CA GLY A 211 -11.83 12.25 -21.75
C GLY A 211 -12.29 10.80 -21.96
N ASN A 212 -11.37 9.89 -22.28
CA ASN A 212 -11.66 8.47 -22.48
C ASN A 212 -11.23 7.59 -21.28
N MET A 213 -11.30 8.13 -20.09
CA MET A 213 -10.89 7.42 -18.87
C MET A 213 -11.51 6.03 -18.76
N LYS A 214 -10.71 5.07 -18.35
CA LYS A 214 -11.12 3.73 -17.97
C LYS A 214 -10.99 3.56 -16.45
N TYR A 215 -11.86 2.79 -15.88
CA TYR A 215 -11.92 2.64 -14.45
C TYR A 215 -11.59 1.21 -14.05
N THR A 216 -10.82 1.08 -13.00
CA THR A 216 -10.66 -0.21 -12.32
C THR A 216 -11.97 -0.56 -11.63
N ASP A 217 -12.48 -1.78 -11.86
CA ASP A 217 -13.78 -2.25 -11.39
C ASP A 217 -13.66 -3.71 -10.91
N GLY A 218 -13.75 -3.92 -9.60
CA GLY A 218 -13.67 -5.25 -9.02
C GLY A 218 -12.26 -5.79 -8.78
N LEU A 219 -11.26 -4.91 -8.64
CA LEU A 219 -9.92 -5.33 -8.24
C LEU A 219 -9.94 -5.93 -6.83
N VAL A 220 -9.28 -7.08 -6.67
CA VAL A 220 -9.02 -7.67 -5.36
C VAL A 220 -7.52 -7.67 -5.08
N VAL A 221 -7.13 -6.99 -4.00
CA VAL A 221 -5.79 -7.08 -3.42
C VAL A 221 -5.88 -7.89 -2.13
N GLU A 222 -5.19 -9.03 -2.06
CA GLU A 222 -5.23 -9.88 -0.87
C GLU A 222 -3.88 -10.50 -0.51
N ASN A 223 -3.68 -10.82 0.77
CA ASN A 223 -2.45 -11.40 1.29
C ASN A 223 -1.19 -10.62 0.88
N ALA A 224 -1.32 -9.29 0.77
CA ALA A 224 -0.24 -8.41 0.36
C ALA A 224 0.52 -7.86 1.57
N ARG A 225 1.83 -7.72 1.44
CA ARG A 225 2.70 -6.97 2.36
C ARG A 225 3.12 -5.70 1.66
N ILE A 226 2.56 -4.57 2.06
CA ILE A 226 2.86 -3.26 1.48
C ILE A 226 3.55 -2.43 2.55
N ARG A 227 4.86 -2.36 2.48
CA ARG A 227 5.66 -1.88 3.61
C ARG A 227 6.68 -0.84 3.20
N ASN A 228 6.99 0.07 4.10
CA ASN A 228 8.12 1.00 3.99
C ASN A 228 8.17 1.79 2.67
N ASN A 229 7.02 2.13 2.10
CA ASN A 229 6.96 3.03 0.97
C ASN A 229 7.06 4.49 1.45
N LEU A 230 7.55 5.36 0.61
CA LEU A 230 7.86 6.74 0.98
C LEU A 230 6.60 7.62 1.09
N ALA A 231 5.49 7.19 0.47
CA ALA A 231 4.17 7.78 0.58
C ALA A 231 3.12 6.70 0.87
N ASP A 232 2.00 6.66 0.15
CA ASP A 232 0.90 5.74 0.43
C ASP A 232 1.29 4.26 0.29
N GLY A 233 0.64 3.43 1.08
CA GLY A 233 0.68 2.00 0.85
C GLY A 233 -0.11 1.63 -0.41
N ILE A 234 -1.43 1.78 -0.38
CA ILE A 234 -2.34 1.55 -1.52
C ILE A 234 -3.31 2.71 -1.62
N ASN A 235 -3.43 3.32 -2.80
CA ASN A 235 -4.38 4.37 -3.08
C ASN A 235 -5.31 3.97 -4.24
N PHE A 236 -6.61 3.94 -3.98
CA PHE A 236 -7.65 3.85 -5.00
C PHE A 236 -8.05 5.26 -5.41
N ALA A 237 -7.82 5.59 -6.67
CA ALA A 237 -8.03 6.91 -7.24
C ALA A 237 -8.78 6.84 -8.57
N GLN A 238 -9.16 7.98 -9.08
CA GLN A 238 -9.66 8.18 -10.44
C GLN A 238 -10.81 7.23 -10.81
N GLY A 239 -11.85 7.16 -9.97
CA GLY A 239 -13.05 6.39 -10.26
C GLY A 239 -12.93 4.87 -10.06
N THR A 240 -11.90 4.41 -9.38
CA THR A 240 -11.79 3.00 -8.95
C THR A 240 -12.99 2.58 -8.14
N LYS A 241 -13.62 1.46 -8.50
CA LYS A 241 -14.87 1.02 -7.87
C LYS A 241 -14.95 -0.48 -7.65
N ASN A 242 -15.86 -0.87 -6.75
CA ASN A 242 -16.16 -2.26 -6.38
C ASN A 242 -14.89 -3.07 -6.01
N SER A 243 -13.84 -2.37 -5.59
CA SER A 243 -12.51 -2.95 -5.38
C SER A 243 -12.24 -3.17 -3.91
N THR A 244 -11.44 -4.18 -3.59
CA THR A 244 -11.23 -4.62 -2.20
C THR A 244 -9.75 -4.83 -1.90
N VAL A 245 -9.30 -4.28 -0.77
CA VAL A 245 -8.03 -4.69 -0.13
C VAL A 245 -8.39 -5.49 1.11
N LYS A 246 -7.90 -6.72 1.21
CA LYS A 246 -8.22 -7.59 2.36
C LYS A 246 -7.06 -8.46 2.82
N ASN A 247 -7.11 -8.86 4.09
CA ASN A 247 -6.18 -9.82 4.70
C ASN A 247 -4.70 -9.47 4.45
N SER A 248 -4.38 -8.17 4.42
CA SER A 248 -3.07 -7.65 4.03
C SER A 248 -2.39 -6.94 5.21
N ASN A 249 -1.06 -6.90 5.18
CA ASN A 249 -0.25 -6.18 6.15
C ASN A 249 0.35 -4.93 5.50
N ILE A 250 -0.05 -3.77 6.02
CA ILE A 250 0.31 -2.45 5.53
C ILE A 250 1.13 -1.76 6.63
N ARG A 251 2.45 -1.63 6.46
CA ARG A 251 3.32 -1.21 7.57
C ARG A 251 4.37 -0.18 7.17
N GLY A 252 4.58 0.82 8.02
CA GLY A 252 5.70 1.74 7.89
C GLY A 252 5.64 2.67 6.67
N ASN A 253 4.48 2.89 6.07
CA ASN A 253 4.33 3.77 4.92
C ASN A 253 4.33 5.24 5.33
N GLY A 254 4.78 6.10 4.44
CA GLY A 254 5.05 7.52 4.70
C GLY A 254 3.91 8.47 4.39
N ASP A 255 2.78 7.98 3.99
CA ASP A 255 1.51 8.71 3.89
C ASP A 255 0.37 7.79 4.35
N ASP A 256 -0.81 7.85 3.77
CA ASP A 256 -1.91 6.98 4.17
C ASP A 256 -1.58 5.50 3.91
N GLY A 257 -1.82 4.64 4.89
CA GLY A 257 -1.60 3.20 4.72
C GLY A 257 -2.47 2.65 3.60
N LEU A 258 -3.77 2.93 3.67
CA LEU A 258 -4.76 2.68 2.61
C LEU A 258 -5.54 3.96 2.35
N ALA A 259 -5.79 4.30 1.09
CA ALA A 259 -6.54 5.49 0.74
C ALA A 259 -7.60 5.24 -0.33
N ILE A 260 -8.70 5.99 -0.25
CA ILE A 260 -9.68 6.21 -1.31
C ILE A 260 -9.67 7.70 -1.59
N TRP A 261 -9.18 8.08 -2.78
CA TRP A 261 -8.91 9.47 -3.11
C TRP A 261 -9.80 9.95 -4.26
N SER A 262 -11.03 10.30 -3.93
CA SER A 262 -12.08 10.74 -4.87
C SER A 262 -11.91 12.22 -5.23
N SER A 263 -10.73 12.56 -5.76
CA SER A 263 -10.33 13.93 -6.07
C SER A 263 -10.35 14.22 -7.57
N ILE A 264 -10.66 15.46 -7.91
CA ILE A 264 -10.53 16.02 -9.28
C ILE A 264 -9.46 17.11 -9.32
N SER A 265 -8.61 17.20 -8.30
CA SER A 265 -7.62 18.28 -8.16
C SER A 265 -6.46 18.20 -9.14
N ASP A 266 -6.27 17.07 -9.80
CA ASP A 266 -5.25 16.81 -10.83
C ASP A 266 -5.67 17.19 -12.26
N GLY A 267 -6.86 17.80 -12.40
CA GLY A 267 -7.38 18.24 -13.70
C GLY A 267 -8.09 17.17 -14.51
N THR A 268 -8.24 15.96 -13.95
CA THR A 268 -9.08 14.92 -14.55
C THR A 268 -10.56 15.15 -14.20
N ASN A 269 -11.46 14.61 -15.01
CA ASN A 269 -12.89 14.56 -14.72
C ASN A 269 -13.31 13.13 -14.34
N ALA A 270 -12.51 12.48 -13.51
CA ALA A 270 -12.80 11.14 -13.06
C ALA A 270 -14.17 11.04 -12.39
N ALA A 271 -14.83 9.89 -12.53
CA ALA A 271 -16.01 9.56 -11.74
C ALA A 271 -15.66 9.43 -10.26
N ALA A 272 -16.65 9.50 -9.39
CA ALA A 272 -16.45 9.19 -7.99
C ALA A 272 -16.04 7.74 -7.80
N GLU A 273 -15.17 7.49 -6.84
CA GLU A 273 -14.91 6.13 -6.34
C GLU A 273 -16.18 5.58 -5.68
N GLU A 274 -16.49 4.31 -5.97
CA GLU A 274 -17.71 3.66 -5.49
C GLU A 274 -17.44 2.28 -4.91
N ASN A 275 -18.14 1.96 -3.81
CA ASN A 275 -18.24 0.61 -3.24
C ASN A 275 -16.88 -0.07 -2.98
N ASN A 276 -15.84 0.70 -2.70
CA ASN A 276 -14.53 0.13 -2.37
C ASN A 276 -14.49 -0.33 -0.91
N LYS A 277 -13.73 -1.39 -0.64
CA LYS A 277 -13.70 -2.04 0.67
C LYS A 277 -12.28 -2.25 1.17
N PHE A 278 -12.05 -1.96 2.46
CA PHE A 278 -10.84 -2.32 3.19
C PHE A 278 -11.22 -3.25 4.34
N LEU A 279 -10.91 -4.54 4.21
CA LEU A 279 -11.44 -5.59 5.07
C LEU A 279 -10.33 -6.43 5.72
N ASN A 280 -10.38 -6.56 7.04
CA ASN A 280 -9.51 -7.49 7.79
C ASN A 280 -8.01 -7.28 7.53
N ASN A 281 -7.57 -6.03 7.34
CA ASN A 281 -6.16 -5.70 7.17
C ASN A 281 -5.51 -5.35 8.52
N THR A 282 -4.21 -5.56 8.62
CA THR A 282 -3.38 -4.99 9.67
C THR A 282 -2.64 -3.79 9.12
N ILE A 283 -2.91 -2.60 9.66
CA ILE A 283 -2.29 -1.34 9.26
C ILE A 283 -1.53 -0.78 10.46
N GLU A 284 -0.23 -0.58 10.31
CA GLU A 284 0.61 -0.24 11.45
C GLU A 284 1.79 0.67 11.11
N SER A 285 2.25 1.42 12.12
CA SER A 285 3.47 2.22 12.06
C SER A 285 3.51 3.24 10.90
N GLY A 286 2.36 3.76 10.48
CA GLY A 286 2.32 4.91 9.56
C GLY A 286 2.95 6.12 10.22
N TRP A 287 3.89 6.78 9.51
CA TRP A 287 4.73 7.79 10.18
C TRP A 287 4.45 9.24 9.74
N ARG A 288 3.48 9.48 8.85
CA ARG A 288 3.21 10.84 8.36
C ARG A 288 1.72 11.20 8.22
N ALA A 289 0.86 10.26 7.89
CA ALA A 289 -0.57 10.51 7.67
C ALA A 289 -1.42 9.41 8.30
N ALA A 290 -2.63 9.16 7.81
CA ALA A 290 -3.56 8.24 8.44
C ALA A 290 -3.24 6.76 8.18
N GLY A 291 -3.72 5.88 9.03
CA GLY A 291 -3.76 4.46 8.73
C GLY A 291 -4.67 4.19 7.53
N ILE A 292 -5.88 4.76 7.55
CA ILE A 292 -6.83 4.73 6.42
C ILE A 292 -7.34 6.15 6.16
N GLY A 293 -7.21 6.63 4.91
CA GLY A 293 -7.72 7.91 4.44
C GLY A 293 -8.90 7.75 3.47
N ILE A 294 -10.00 8.47 3.68
CA ILE A 294 -11.16 8.47 2.81
C ILE A 294 -11.47 9.92 2.42
N PHE A 295 -11.29 10.25 1.15
CA PHE A 295 -11.37 11.61 0.63
C PHE A 295 -12.49 11.74 -0.42
N GLY A 296 -13.71 11.34 -0.04
CA GLY A 296 -14.89 11.41 -0.89
C GLY A 296 -15.35 10.05 -1.41
N GLY A 297 -16.26 10.08 -2.39
CA GLY A 297 -16.86 8.89 -2.97
C GLY A 297 -18.11 8.40 -2.23
N LYS A 298 -18.57 7.19 -2.52
CA LYS A 298 -19.80 6.62 -1.95
C LYS A 298 -19.77 5.10 -1.80
N GLY A 299 -20.54 4.58 -0.84
CA GLY A 299 -20.74 3.15 -0.65
C GLY A 299 -19.52 2.39 -0.12
N HIS A 300 -18.53 3.07 0.44
CA HIS A 300 -17.33 2.42 0.94
C HIS A 300 -17.57 1.69 2.27
N GLU A 301 -16.82 0.62 2.49
CA GLU A 301 -16.87 -0.20 3.70
C GLU A 301 -15.46 -0.43 4.26
N ILE A 302 -15.27 -0.03 5.50
CA ILE A 302 -14.02 -0.16 6.24
C ILE A 302 -14.30 -1.02 7.46
N SER A 303 -13.92 -2.29 7.42
CA SER A 303 -14.36 -3.24 8.44
C SER A 303 -13.32 -4.28 8.84
N GLY A 304 -13.34 -4.65 10.12
CA GLY A 304 -12.51 -5.74 10.64
C GLY A 304 -11.01 -5.45 10.67
N ASN A 305 -10.59 -4.20 10.42
CA ASN A 305 -9.17 -3.87 10.36
C ASN A 305 -8.58 -3.68 11.77
N LEU A 306 -7.34 -4.11 11.94
CA LEU A 306 -6.50 -3.74 13.06
C LEU A 306 -5.60 -2.58 12.63
N ILE A 307 -5.83 -1.40 13.19
CA ILE A 307 -5.06 -0.19 12.92
C ILE A 307 -4.31 0.16 14.20
N LYS A 308 -2.99 0.18 14.16
CA LYS A 308 -2.20 0.44 15.37
C LYS A 308 -0.95 1.26 15.10
N ASP A 309 -0.56 2.02 16.13
CA ASP A 309 0.70 2.75 16.15
C ASP A 309 0.84 3.70 14.94
N VAL A 310 -0.22 4.45 14.61
CA VAL A 310 -0.17 5.52 13.63
C VAL A 310 0.29 6.80 14.34
N PHE A 311 1.53 7.20 14.12
CA PHE A 311 2.18 8.20 14.97
C PHE A 311 1.87 9.66 14.63
N ALA A 312 1.71 9.97 13.36
CA ALA A 312 1.61 11.36 12.92
C ALA A 312 0.26 11.69 12.25
N GLY A 313 -0.75 10.85 12.45
CA GLY A 313 -2.05 11.03 11.85
C GLY A 313 -3.17 10.37 12.61
N ALA A 314 -4.32 10.27 12.00
CA ALA A 314 -5.47 9.53 12.50
C ALA A 314 -5.31 8.02 12.25
N GLY A 315 -5.99 7.20 13.02
CA GLY A 315 -6.18 5.81 12.64
C GLY A 315 -7.02 5.72 11.36
N ILE A 316 -8.21 6.33 11.37
CA ILE A 316 -9.07 6.48 10.19
C ILE A 316 -9.40 7.97 10.02
N ARG A 317 -9.21 8.50 8.81
CA ARG A 317 -9.50 9.88 8.46
C ARG A 317 -10.54 9.96 7.36
N VAL A 318 -11.62 10.70 7.60
CA VAL A 318 -12.64 11.04 6.59
C VAL A 318 -12.59 12.54 6.36
N ASN A 319 -12.36 12.98 5.12
CA ASN A 319 -11.95 14.35 4.88
C ASN A 319 -12.36 14.86 3.50
N THR A 320 -12.66 16.14 3.41
CA THR A 320 -12.96 16.85 2.17
C THR A 320 -11.91 17.93 1.85
N VAL A 321 -10.64 17.70 2.19
CA VAL A 321 -9.56 18.67 1.96
C VAL A 321 -9.24 18.84 0.47
N PHE A 322 -9.47 17.82 -0.33
CA PHE A 322 -9.30 17.86 -1.77
C PHE A 322 -10.61 18.27 -2.46
N ALA A 323 -10.51 18.99 -3.58
CA ALA A 323 -11.66 19.19 -4.45
C ALA A 323 -12.00 17.86 -5.12
N GLY A 324 -13.28 17.49 -5.12
CA GLY A 324 -13.69 16.21 -5.67
C GLY A 324 -15.11 15.82 -5.33
N HIS A 325 -15.34 14.53 -5.29
CA HIS A 325 -16.64 13.93 -5.05
C HIS A 325 -16.87 13.77 -3.53
N ASN A 326 -17.59 14.71 -2.95
CA ASN A 326 -17.89 14.74 -1.52
C ASN A 326 -18.93 13.67 -1.12
N PHE A 327 -19.09 13.51 0.18
CA PHE A 327 -20.06 12.58 0.77
C PHE A 327 -21.45 13.21 0.79
N ASN A 328 -22.45 12.61 0.14
CA ASN A 328 -23.80 13.17 0.01
C ASN A 328 -24.85 12.28 0.68
N LEU A 329 -25.95 12.91 1.14
CA LEU A 329 -27.06 12.21 1.81
C LEU A 329 -27.78 11.21 0.91
N ASN A 330 -27.88 11.51 -0.37
CA ASN A 330 -28.63 10.69 -1.34
C ASN A 330 -27.78 9.58 -1.97
N ASP A 331 -26.50 9.54 -1.68
CA ASP A 331 -25.60 8.51 -2.13
C ASP A 331 -25.60 7.31 -1.17
N SER A 332 -25.05 6.18 -1.61
CA SER A 332 -24.75 5.07 -0.71
C SER A 332 -23.78 5.51 0.36
N GLY A 333 -24.11 5.28 1.64
CA GLY A 333 -23.33 5.73 2.78
C GLY A 333 -21.99 5.03 2.93
N ILE A 334 -21.12 5.67 3.69
CA ILE A 334 -19.84 5.08 4.11
C ILE A 334 -20.07 4.31 5.41
N LYS A 335 -19.52 3.11 5.53
CA LYS A 335 -19.59 2.28 6.74
C LYS A 335 -18.20 2.03 7.31
N ILE A 336 -18.01 2.38 8.57
CA ILE A 336 -16.77 2.17 9.32
C ILE A 336 -17.13 1.36 10.57
N HIS A 337 -16.84 0.06 10.56
CA HIS A 337 -17.32 -0.81 11.65
C HIS A 337 -16.39 -1.99 11.96
N ASP A 338 -16.56 -2.55 13.15
CA ASP A 338 -15.80 -3.72 13.62
C ASP A 338 -14.27 -3.55 13.56
N ASN A 339 -13.76 -2.31 13.47
CA ASN A 339 -12.34 -2.07 13.47
C ASN A 339 -11.80 -1.97 14.91
N THR A 340 -10.55 -2.40 15.09
CA THR A 340 -9.78 -2.11 16.30
C THR A 340 -8.72 -1.08 15.99
N ILE A 341 -8.82 0.09 16.61
CA ILE A 341 -7.86 1.20 16.46
C ILE A 341 -7.12 1.36 17.77
N LEU A 342 -5.81 1.13 17.73
CA LEU A 342 -4.98 1.05 18.91
C LEU A 342 -3.82 2.04 18.82
N ARG A 343 -3.60 2.84 19.87
CA ARG A 343 -2.50 3.81 19.96
C ARG A 343 -2.32 4.63 18.68
N SER A 344 -3.41 5.21 18.20
CA SER A 344 -3.42 6.04 16.99
C SER A 344 -4.05 7.40 17.29
N GLY A 345 -3.85 8.35 16.39
CA GLY A 345 -4.15 9.75 16.60
C GLY A 345 -2.91 10.52 17.07
N THR A 346 -2.94 11.84 17.03
CA THR A 346 -1.83 12.68 17.47
C THR A 346 -2.31 14.06 17.90
N THR A 347 -1.62 14.66 18.86
CA THR A 347 -1.87 16.04 19.24
C THR A 347 -1.26 17.06 18.27
N ASN A 348 -0.36 16.62 17.39
CA ASN A 348 0.33 17.51 16.48
C ASN A 348 0.84 16.74 15.24
N ASP A 349 0.05 16.76 14.16
CA ASP A 349 0.45 16.17 12.88
C ASP A 349 1.45 17.06 12.12
N LEU A 350 1.81 16.68 10.91
CA LEU A 350 2.70 17.45 10.03
C LEU A 350 2.23 18.90 9.81
N TYR A 351 0.92 19.12 9.83
CA TYR A 351 0.30 20.44 9.65
C TYR A 351 0.02 21.15 10.99
N LYS A 352 0.56 20.63 12.09
CA LYS A 352 0.33 21.13 13.44
C LYS A 352 -1.15 21.05 13.87
N LEU A 353 -1.83 20.03 13.40
CA LEU A 353 -3.23 19.78 13.70
C LEU A 353 -3.37 18.56 14.61
N HIS A 354 -4.32 18.66 15.50
CA HIS A 354 -4.75 17.59 16.39
C HIS A 354 -5.61 16.58 15.59
N ARG A 355 -5.33 15.29 15.71
CA ARG A 355 -6.03 14.19 15.03
C ARG A 355 -6.54 13.16 16.01
N GLY A 356 -7.81 12.78 15.86
CA GLY A 356 -8.40 11.69 16.62
C GLY A 356 -7.95 10.31 16.13
N ALA A 357 -8.27 9.27 16.89
CA ALA A 357 -8.16 7.90 16.36
C ALA A 357 -9.08 7.73 15.15
N ILE A 358 -10.29 8.29 15.19
CA ILE A 358 -11.13 8.56 14.01
C ILE A 358 -11.27 10.06 13.88
N ASP A 359 -10.98 10.60 12.70
CA ASP A 359 -10.93 12.05 12.44
C ASP A 359 -11.80 12.43 11.25
N PHE A 360 -12.74 13.34 11.48
CA PHE A 360 -13.61 13.90 10.44
C PHE A 360 -13.28 15.37 10.24
N GLN A 361 -12.99 15.77 9.00
CA GLN A 361 -12.67 17.15 8.69
C GLN A 361 -13.34 17.63 7.39
N GLN A 362 -14.21 18.62 7.51
CA GLN A 362 -14.82 19.32 6.37
C GLN A 362 -13.99 20.55 6.01
N VAL A 363 -13.57 20.66 4.76
CA VAL A 363 -12.79 21.79 4.25
C VAL A 363 -13.38 22.35 2.97
N ARG A 364 -13.56 21.53 1.92
CA ARG A 364 -14.05 21.94 0.60
C ARG A 364 -15.44 21.39 0.28
N GLY A 365 -16.06 20.72 1.24
CA GLY A 365 -17.38 20.11 1.07
C GLY A 365 -17.86 19.49 2.35
N THR A 366 -19.00 18.84 2.29
CA THR A 366 -19.66 18.23 3.44
C THR A 366 -19.33 16.76 3.59
N ILE A 367 -19.34 16.28 4.83
CA ILE A 367 -19.32 14.86 5.16
C ILE A 367 -20.71 14.48 5.64
N LYS A 368 -21.42 13.66 4.85
CA LYS A 368 -22.77 13.21 5.16
C LYS A 368 -22.90 11.72 4.91
N ASN A 369 -23.84 11.10 5.61
CA ASN A 369 -24.17 9.69 5.45
C ASN A 369 -23.00 8.74 5.76
N VAL A 370 -22.41 8.90 6.95
CA VAL A 370 -21.33 8.04 7.44
C VAL A 370 -21.77 7.34 8.71
N ASP A 371 -21.78 6.03 8.71
CA ASP A 371 -22.06 5.16 9.85
C ASP A 371 -20.76 4.64 10.48
N VAL A 372 -20.57 4.89 11.77
CA VAL A 372 -19.41 4.45 12.54
C VAL A 372 -19.90 3.65 13.74
N TYR A 373 -19.74 2.34 13.70
CA TYR A 373 -20.32 1.49 14.72
C TYR A 373 -19.47 0.27 15.05
N ASP A 374 -19.64 -0.26 16.25
CA ASP A 374 -18.99 -1.47 16.74
C ASP A 374 -17.44 -1.45 16.65
N ASN A 375 -16.83 -0.25 16.60
CA ASN A 375 -15.37 -0.12 16.60
C ASN A 375 -14.83 -0.12 18.05
N LYS A 376 -13.58 -0.55 18.19
CA LYS A 376 -12.82 -0.49 19.44
C LYS A 376 -11.71 0.55 19.30
N LEU A 377 -11.79 1.64 20.07
CA LEU A 377 -10.80 2.71 20.12
C LEU A 377 -10.02 2.56 21.44
N LEU A 378 -8.81 2.02 21.34
CA LEU A 378 -8.04 1.57 22.50
C LEU A 378 -6.77 2.38 22.67
N ASN A 379 -6.54 2.87 23.90
CA ASN A 379 -5.33 3.60 24.27
C ASN A 379 -4.96 4.67 23.23
N THR A 380 -5.92 5.50 22.85
CA THR A 380 -5.74 6.55 21.84
C THR A 380 -4.67 7.55 22.28
N LEU A 381 -3.83 8.01 21.35
CA LEU A 381 -2.75 8.97 21.65
C LEU A 381 -3.29 10.40 21.79
N ALA A 382 -4.47 10.64 21.29
CA ALA A 382 -5.22 11.90 21.38
C ALA A 382 -6.70 11.58 21.61
N ASP A 383 -7.61 12.46 21.22
CA ASP A 383 -9.05 12.20 21.34
C ASP A 383 -9.47 10.99 20.49
N PRO A 384 -10.41 10.17 20.99
CA PRO A 384 -10.84 8.99 20.25
C PRO A 384 -11.55 9.35 18.94
N VAL A 385 -12.44 10.34 18.96
CA VAL A 385 -13.15 10.84 17.77
C VAL A 385 -13.07 12.34 17.73
N ILE A 386 -12.64 12.90 16.61
CA ILE A 386 -12.60 14.35 16.38
C ILE A 386 -13.44 14.70 15.17
N THR A 387 -14.21 15.75 15.32
CA THR A 387 -14.96 16.39 14.24
C THR A 387 -14.51 17.84 14.12
N LYS A 388 -13.88 18.19 12.99
CA LYS A 388 -13.39 19.55 12.75
C LYS A 388 -14.11 20.22 11.60
N ASN A 389 -14.32 21.53 11.76
CA ASN A 389 -14.95 22.37 10.76
C ASN A 389 -16.42 22.00 10.46
N PHE A 390 -17.07 21.28 11.36
CA PHE A 390 -18.52 21.07 11.28
C PHE A 390 -19.30 22.36 11.55
N GLU A 391 -18.65 23.33 12.14
CA GLU A 391 -19.18 24.65 12.45
C GLU A 391 -19.01 25.64 11.28
N MET A 392 -18.13 25.34 10.33
CA MET A 392 -17.82 26.23 9.22
C MET A 392 -18.54 25.80 7.95
N GLY A 393 -19.59 26.48 7.67
CA GLY A 393 -20.39 26.21 6.49
C GLY A 393 -21.66 25.43 6.82
N ASP A 394 -22.45 25.07 5.88
CA ASP A 394 -23.80 24.47 5.90
C ASP A 394 -24.07 23.24 6.79
N ASN A 395 -23.54 23.12 7.90
CA ASN A 395 -22.97 21.92 8.43
C ASN A 395 -23.62 21.41 9.68
N GLY A 396 -24.56 22.08 10.18
CA GLY A 396 -25.34 21.61 11.33
C GLY A 396 -26.03 20.25 11.11
N ASN A 397 -25.99 19.72 9.90
CA ASN A 397 -26.66 18.48 9.50
C ASN A 397 -25.73 17.44 8.88
N GLY A 398 -24.43 17.48 9.18
CA GLY A 398 -23.55 16.37 8.84
C GLY A 398 -24.03 15.10 9.52
N GLU A 399 -24.58 14.16 8.78
CA GLU A 399 -25.06 12.91 9.34
C GLU A 399 -23.92 11.91 9.51
N ILE A 400 -23.10 12.11 10.53
CA ILE A 400 -22.22 11.09 11.05
C ILE A 400 -22.97 10.43 12.20
N ARG A 401 -23.23 9.15 12.08
CA ARG A 401 -23.92 8.36 13.08
C ARG A 401 -22.94 7.49 13.84
N LEU A 402 -22.78 7.72 15.13
CA LEU A 402 -21.92 6.94 16.02
C LEU A 402 -22.77 6.02 16.87
N SER A 403 -22.53 4.71 16.86
CA SER A 403 -23.23 3.75 17.71
C SER A 403 -22.34 2.59 18.14
N ASN A 404 -22.53 2.10 19.36
CA ASN A 404 -21.87 0.93 19.93
C ASN A 404 -20.34 0.91 19.88
N ASN A 405 -19.68 2.05 19.67
CA ASN A 405 -18.22 2.10 19.67
C ASN A 405 -17.70 2.01 21.11
N THR A 406 -16.73 1.15 21.34
CA THR A 406 -16.05 1.02 22.62
C THR A 406 -14.83 1.95 22.67
N ILE A 407 -14.73 2.75 23.72
CA ILE A 407 -13.56 3.59 23.99
C ILE A 407 -12.93 3.12 25.31
N ASP A 408 -11.71 2.62 25.26
CA ASP A 408 -10.97 2.19 26.45
C ASP A 408 -9.49 2.60 26.36
N ASN A 409 -9.14 3.60 27.16
CA ASN A 409 -7.77 4.10 27.26
C ASN A 409 -6.96 3.42 28.39
N LYS A 410 -7.48 2.37 28.98
CA LYS A 410 -6.83 1.57 30.03
C LYS A 410 -6.68 0.10 29.63
N ALA A 411 -6.97 -0.23 28.38
CA ALA A 411 -6.91 -1.60 27.91
C ALA A 411 -5.51 -2.20 28.12
N THR A 412 -5.45 -3.35 28.75
CA THR A 412 -4.22 -4.15 28.82
C THR A 412 -4.04 -4.86 27.49
N ILE A 413 -2.94 -4.58 26.81
CA ILE A 413 -2.60 -5.19 25.54
C ILE A 413 -1.66 -6.35 25.85
N VAL A 414 -2.11 -7.55 25.57
CA VAL A 414 -1.27 -8.75 25.57
C VAL A 414 -0.71 -8.87 24.17
N GLY A 415 0.62 -8.71 24.06
CA GLY A 415 1.36 -8.80 22.80
C GLY A 415 1.54 -10.23 22.33
#